data_4e19c9fa5723891b29676e36e2f9120d
#
_entry.id   4e19c9fa5723891b29676e36e2f9120d
#
_cell.length_a   1.000
_cell.length_b   1.000
_cell.length_c   1.000
_cell.angle_alpha   90.00
_cell.angle_beta   90.00
_cell.angle_gamma   90.00
#
_symmetry.space_group_name_H-M   'P 1'
#
loop_
_entity.id
_entity.type
_entity.pdbx_description
1 polymer ?
#
loop_
_entity_poly.entity_id
_entity_poly.type
_entity_poly.pdbx_seq_one_letter_code
_entity_poly.pdbx_strand_id
1 'polypeptide(L)'
;MTGLTDKDQNYLDSFGFKTIIDLRSTEEVELYPNHWAVASNIDYLRVPYSILEMMAQAVEVSEQKDGDGHGGMYDTLLTTIKPQLQLYFNALLQGRVPLVVNCSAGQDRTGVTSALLLASLGVSREQIIEDYLLSTDFRRPLIEAGSVDLSEAAKTNGFAAMMLQYGEGKDPSRPSPLVTAEGVPFIVATLEGIKKQYGTVDAYLKSELGLSKDDLSKLKELYVTY
;
A
#
# COMPACT_ATOMS: atom_id res chain seq x y z
N MET A 1 8.34 -0.35 -10.22
CA MET A 1 8.48 0.46 -11.47
C MET A 1 9.56 -0.13 -12.39
N THR A 2 9.45 -1.44 -12.63
CA THR A 2 10.44 -2.21 -13.40
C THR A 2 10.26 -2.07 -14.92
N GLY A 3 9.01 -1.95 -15.39
CA GLY A 3 8.66 -1.94 -16.82
C GLY A 3 8.39 -0.55 -17.41
N LEU A 4 8.93 0.52 -16.81
CA LEU A 4 8.77 1.87 -17.35
C LEU A 4 9.57 2.03 -18.64
N THR A 5 8.91 2.55 -19.67
CA THR A 5 9.61 3.01 -20.88
C THR A 5 10.29 4.36 -20.63
N ASP A 6 11.23 4.76 -21.51
CA ASP A 6 11.84 6.09 -21.42
C ASP A 6 10.81 7.23 -21.44
N LYS A 7 9.69 7.04 -22.16
CA LYS A 7 8.60 7.99 -22.19
C LYS A 7 7.90 8.08 -20.84
N ASP A 8 7.67 6.95 -20.17
CA ASP A 8 7.05 6.91 -18.84
C ASP A 8 7.99 7.54 -17.81
N GLN A 9 9.31 7.25 -17.88
CA GLN A 9 10.29 7.86 -16.99
C GLN A 9 10.32 9.39 -17.14
N ASN A 10 10.42 9.89 -18.38
CA ASN A 10 10.37 11.32 -18.65
C ASN A 10 9.08 11.98 -18.14
N TYR A 11 7.95 11.29 -18.24
CA TYR A 11 6.69 11.77 -17.71
C TYR A 11 6.72 11.85 -16.18
N LEU A 12 7.19 10.81 -15.50
CA LEU A 12 7.34 10.80 -14.05
C LEU A 12 8.34 11.87 -13.56
N ASP A 13 9.46 12.03 -14.26
CA ASP A 13 10.48 13.05 -13.93
C ASP A 13 9.91 14.47 -14.00
N SER A 14 8.91 14.70 -14.89
CA SER A 14 8.25 16.01 -15.00
C SER A 14 7.48 16.44 -13.75
N PHE A 15 7.13 15.53 -12.87
CA PHE A 15 6.48 15.84 -11.59
C PHE A 15 7.45 16.30 -10.49
N GLY A 16 8.76 16.11 -10.71
CA GLY A 16 9.79 16.53 -9.77
C GLY A 16 9.72 15.81 -8.42
N PHE A 17 9.39 14.52 -8.43
CA PHE A 17 9.34 13.70 -7.22
C PHE A 17 10.67 13.75 -6.46
N LYS A 18 10.59 13.96 -5.15
CA LYS A 18 11.74 14.00 -4.24
C LYS A 18 11.92 12.71 -3.46
N THR A 19 10.83 11.99 -3.23
CA THR A 19 10.84 10.81 -2.36
C THR A 19 9.94 9.72 -2.91
N ILE A 20 10.40 8.49 -2.80
CA ILE A 20 9.60 7.28 -3.03
C ILE A 20 9.58 6.48 -1.73
N ILE A 21 8.37 6.20 -1.23
CA ILE A 21 8.16 5.25 -0.12
C ILE A 21 7.67 3.93 -0.72
N ASP A 22 8.54 2.93 -0.72
CA ASP A 22 8.20 1.61 -1.25
C ASP A 22 7.74 0.68 -0.12
N LEU A 23 6.46 0.34 -0.15
CA LEU A 23 5.79 -0.51 0.84
C LEU A 23 5.94 -2.01 0.56
N ARG A 24 6.70 -2.37 -0.48
CA ARG A 24 6.84 -3.76 -0.91
C ARG A 24 7.80 -4.55 -0.01
N SER A 25 7.54 -5.84 0.07
CA SER A 25 8.42 -6.79 0.73
C SER A 25 9.75 -6.97 0.01
N THR A 26 10.66 -7.71 0.62
CA THR A 26 11.94 -8.05 0.00
C THR A 26 11.73 -8.87 -1.26
N GLU A 27 10.89 -9.90 -1.20
CA GLU A 27 10.61 -10.80 -2.31
C GLU A 27 9.97 -10.09 -3.52
N GLU A 28 9.09 -9.10 -3.25
CA GLU A 28 8.48 -8.28 -4.30
C GLU A 28 9.49 -7.38 -4.99
N VAL A 29 10.41 -6.77 -4.24
CA VAL A 29 11.44 -5.88 -4.80
C VAL A 29 12.51 -6.67 -5.55
N GLU A 30 12.86 -7.87 -5.09
CA GLU A 30 13.76 -8.77 -5.82
C GLU A 30 13.16 -9.19 -7.17
N LEU A 31 11.86 -9.49 -7.20
CA LEU A 31 11.16 -9.87 -8.43
C LEU A 31 10.95 -8.68 -9.37
N TYR A 32 10.62 -7.53 -8.82
CA TYR A 32 10.29 -6.30 -9.56
C TYR A 32 11.10 -5.10 -9.03
N PRO A 33 12.41 -5.01 -9.30
CA PRO A 33 13.25 -3.91 -8.82
C PRO A 33 12.78 -2.56 -9.37
N ASN A 34 12.95 -1.50 -8.57
CA ASN A 34 12.60 -0.13 -8.99
C ASN A 34 13.81 0.51 -9.70
N HIS A 35 13.95 0.25 -11.01
CA HIS A 35 15.05 0.80 -11.80
C HIS A 35 14.99 2.33 -11.91
N TRP A 36 13.80 2.91 -11.96
CA TRP A 36 13.63 4.35 -12.01
C TRP A 36 14.17 5.04 -10.75
N ALA A 37 13.88 4.50 -9.57
CA ALA A 37 14.41 5.05 -8.32
C ALA A 37 15.95 5.03 -8.25
N VAL A 38 16.56 3.98 -8.83
CA VAL A 38 18.03 3.87 -8.89
C VAL A 38 18.63 4.86 -9.89
N ALA A 39 17.96 5.08 -11.02
CA ALA A 39 18.44 5.97 -12.09
C ALA A 39 18.22 7.47 -11.78
N SER A 40 17.18 7.77 -11.01
CA SER A 40 16.80 9.13 -10.64
C SER A 40 17.41 9.50 -9.29
N ASN A 41 17.78 10.77 -9.12
CA ASN A 41 18.30 11.27 -7.82
C ASN A 41 17.15 11.52 -6.83
N ILE A 42 16.34 10.49 -6.59
CA ILE A 42 15.17 10.52 -5.72
C ILE A 42 15.48 9.73 -4.44
N ASP A 43 15.11 10.26 -3.28
CA ASP A 43 15.22 9.54 -2.01
C ASP A 43 14.33 8.29 -2.04
N TYR A 44 14.96 7.12 -2.15
CA TYR A 44 14.24 5.83 -2.16
C TYR A 44 14.28 5.21 -0.76
N LEU A 45 13.14 5.19 -0.11
CA LEU A 45 12.98 4.78 1.27
C LEU A 45 12.12 3.51 1.35
N ARG A 46 12.61 2.50 2.07
CA ARG A 46 11.90 1.25 2.34
C ARG A 46 12.36 0.64 3.66
N VAL A 47 11.50 -0.15 4.28
CA VAL A 47 11.86 -1.04 5.38
C VAL A 47 11.67 -2.48 4.90
N PRO A 48 12.72 -3.32 4.85
CA PRO A 48 12.61 -4.71 4.45
C PRO A 48 11.70 -5.51 5.38
N TYR A 49 10.88 -6.38 4.82
CA TYR A 49 10.08 -7.39 5.51
C TYR A 49 9.74 -8.53 4.55
N SER A 50 9.26 -9.66 5.07
CA SER A 50 8.83 -10.80 4.25
C SER A 50 7.32 -10.79 4.05
N ILE A 51 6.86 -10.85 2.79
CA ILE A 51 5.44 -11.01 2.46
C ILE A 51 4.91 -12.37 2.94
N LEU A 52 5.76 -13.39 2.94
CA LEU A 52 5.37 -14.73 3.37
C LEU A 52 5.09 -14.78 4.86
N GLU A 53 5.92 -14.12 5.68
CA GLU A 53 5.69 -13.99 7.12
C GLU A 53 4.42 -13.20 7.41
N MET A 54 4.19 -12.11 6.68
CA MET A 54 2.96 -11.31 6.78
C MET A 54 1.71 -12.16 6.46
N MET A 55 1.75 -12.93 5.39
CA MET A 55 0.62 -13.79 5.01
C MET A 55 0.39 -14.93 6.00
N ALA A 56 1.44 -15.53 6.54
CA ALA A 56 1.32 -16.54 7.58
C ALA A 56 0.63 -15.98 8.84
N GLN A 57 1.02 -14.79 9.30
CA GLN A 57 0.35 -14.11 10.42
C GLN A 57 -1.13 -13.79 10.11
N ALA A 58 -1.44 -13.37 8.88
CA ALA A 58 -2.80 -13.09 8.47
C ALA A 58 -3.69 -14.34 8.51
N VAL A 59 -3.17 -15.50 8.13
CA VAL A 59 -3.89 -16.80 8.23
C VAL A 59 -4.16 -17.15 9.69
N GLU A 60 -3.18 -17.06 10.56
CA GLU A 60 -3.36 -17.33 12.00
C GLU A 60 -4.47 -16.45 12.62
N VAL A 61 -4.49 -15.15 12.26
CA VAL A 61 -5.52 -14.22 12.75
C VAL A 61 -6.90 -14.55 12.17
N SER A 62 -6.96 -14.94 10.90
CA SER A 62 -8.20 -15.33 10.22
C SER A 62 -8.82 -16.59 10.83
N GLU A 63 -8.02 -17.63 11.09
CA GLU A 63 -8.48 -18.87 11.74
C GLU A 63 -9.06 -18.63 13.14
N GLN A 64 -8.53 -17.64 13.87
CA GLN A 64 -9.05 -17.27 15.20
C GLN A 64 -10.39 -16.53 15.15
N LYS A 65 -10.78 -15.97 14.00
CA LYS A 65 -11.96 -15.10 13.85
C LYS A 65 -13.10 -15.69 13.01
N ASP A 66 -13.03 -16.95 12.58
CA ASP A 66 -13.99 -17.57 11.65
C ASP A 66 -14.20 -16.72 10.36
N GLY A 67 -13.14 -16.12 9.81
CA GLY A 67 -13.20 -15.17 8.70
C GLY A 67 -12.81 -15.76 7.34
N ASP A 68 -13.13 -15.04 6.26
CA ASP A 68 -12.89 -15.39 4.86
C ASP A 68 -11.43 -15.20 4.37
N GLY A 69 -10.48 -15.06 5.27
CA GLY A 69 -9.05 -14.87 5.00
C GLY A 69 -8.66 -13.45 4.59
N HIS A 70 -9.49 -12.70 3.87
CA HIS A 70 -9.20 -11.31 3.50
C HIS A 70 -9.25 -10.37 4.70
N GLY A 71 -10.18 -10.57 5.63
CA GLY A 71 -10.26 -9.83 6.87
C GLY A 71 -8.97 -9.93 7.70
N GLY A 72 -8.37 -11.13 7.78
CA GLY A 72 -7.13 -11.36 8.52
C GLY A 72 -5.95 -10.54 7.98
N MET A 73 -5.81 -10.41 6.67
CA MET A 73 -4.77 -9.57 6.06
C MET A 73 -4.92 -8.09 6.46
N TYR A 74 -6.11 -7.53 6.35
CA TYR A 74 -6.36 -6.12 6.69
C TYR A 74 -6.28 -5.84 8.19
N ASP A 75 -6.55 -6.83 9.04
CA ASP A 75 -6.36 -6.74 10.49
C ASP A 75 -4.87 -6.68 10.89
N THR A 76 -4.00 -7.39 10.17
CA THR A 76 -2.56 -7.44 10.45
C THR A 76 -1.76 -6.36 9.72
N LEU A 77 -2.31 -5.81 8.64
CA LEU A 77 -1.62 -4.89 7.73
C LEU A 77 -0.99 -3.70 8.45
N LEU A 78 -1.76 -3.03 9.32
CA LEU A 78 -1.29 -1.86 10.09
C LEU A 78 -0.08 -2.16 10.97
N THR A 79 -0.02 -3.36 11.55
CA THR A 79 1.10 -3.78 12.39
C THR A 79 2.33 -4.07 11.52
N THR A 80 2.13 -4.78 10.42
CA THR A 80 3.23 -5.22 9.54
C THR A 80 3.91 -4.06 8.84
N ILE A 81 3.14 -3.10 8.32
CA ILE A 81 3.70 -1.94 7.60
C ILE A 81 3.89 -0.71 8.49
N LYS A 82 3.79 -0.84 9.81
CA LYS A 82 3.96 0.26 10.76
C LYS A 82 5.27 1.05 10.56
N PRO A 83 6.44 0.42 10.39
CA PRO A 83 7.68 1.16 10.13
C PRO A 83 7.64 1.96 8.82
N GLN A 84 7.01 1.43 7.78
CA GLN A 84 6.83 2.11 6.50
C GLN A 84 5.86 3.28 6.62
N LEU A 85 4.78 3.14 7.39
CA LEU A 85 3.86 4.24 7.70
C LEU A 85 4.59 5.36 8.45
N GLN A 86 5.47 5.03 9.39
CA GLN A 86 6.30 6.02 10.08
C GLN A 86 7.22 6.77 9.10
N LEU A 87 7.87 6.07 8.15
CA LEU A 87 8.66 6.72 7.11
C LEU A 87 7.81 7.68 6.26
N TYR A 88 6.60 7.24 5.86
CA TYR A 88 5.69 8.03 5.04
C TYR A 88 5.27 9.33 5.74
N PHE A 89 4.74 9.25 6.95
CA PHE A 89 4.31 10.44 7.68
C PHE A 89 5.48 11.37 8.05
N ASN A 90 6.65 10.81 8.39
CA ASN A 90 7.86 11.60 8.62
C ASN A 90 8.32 12.35 7.36
N ALA A 91 8.27 11.70 6.18
CA ALA A 91 8.63 12.36 4.92
C ALA A 91 7.69 13.54 4.61
N LEU A 92 6.37 13.35 4.83
CA LEU A 92 5.37 14.41 4.67
C LEU A 92 5.64 15.59 5.63
N LEU A 93 5.87 15.32 6.91
CA LEU A 93 6.16 16.34 7.92
C LEU A 93 7.46 17.11 7.66
N GLN A 94 8.44 16.47 7.02
CA GLN A 94 9.70 17.09 6.60
C GLN A 94 9.61 17.83 5.27
N GLY A 95 8.45 17.86 4.61
CA GLY A 95 8.26 18.52 3.32
C GLY A 95 9.03 17.85 2.17
N ARG A 96 9.29 16.55 2.26
CA ARG A 96 9.93 15.75 1.19
C ARG A 96 8.96 15.40 0.08
N VAL A 97 8.33 16.43 -0.48
CA VAL A 97 7.28 16.34 -1.50
C VAL A 97 7.70 17.05 -2.78
N PRO A 98 7.19 16.70 -3.96
CA PRO A 98 6.23 15.62 -4.22
C PRO A 98 6.76 14.24 -3.87
N LEU A 99 5.87 13.37 -3.35
CA LEU A 99 6.20 12.03 -2.85
C LEU A 99 5.36 10.97 -3.55
N VAL A 100 5.98 9.85 -3.91
CA VAL A 100 5.30 8.64 -4.37
C VAL A 100 5.28 7.62 -3.25
N VAL A 101 4.12 7.04 -2.98
CA VAL A 101 3.98 5.83 -2.16
C VAL A 101 3.46 4.70 -3.03
N ASN A 102 4.09 3.54 -2.99
CA ASN A 102 3.69 2.39 -3.80
C ASN A 102 3.80 1.06 -3.06
N CYS A 103 2.95 0.12 -3.43
CA CYS A 103 3.16 -1.32 -3.23
C CYS A 103 3.16 -2.03 -4.59
N SER A 104 2.89 -3.32 -4.67
CA SER A 104 2.87 -4.02 -5.96
C SER A 104 1.69 -3.62 -6.84
N ALA A 105 0.47 -3.67 -6.30
CA ALA A 105 -0.76 -3.37 -7.03
C ALA A 105 -1.27 -1.94 -6.82
N GLY A 106 -0.73 -1.21 -5.87
CA GLY A 106 -1.23 0.12 -5.49
C GLY A 106 -2.58 0.11 -4.78
N GLN A 107 -3.07 -1.05 -4.34
CA GLN A 107 -4.41 -1.22 -3.79
C GLN A 107 -4.41 -1.36 -2.26
N ASP A 108 -3.88 -2.45 -1.70
CA ASP A 108 -4.05 -2.76 -0.27
C ASP A 108 -3.19 -1.85 0.63
N ARG A 109 -1.87 -2.05 0.63
CA ARG A 109 -0.93 -1.27 1.47
C ARG A 109 -0.93 0.21 1.13
N THR A 110 -0.92 0.54 -0.16
CA THR A 110 -1.01 1.92 -0.65
C THR A 110 -2.35 2.54 -0.30
N GLY A 111 -3.46 1.81 -0.51
CA GLY A 111 -4.81 2.27 -0.17
C GLY A 111 -4.96 2.58 1.32
N VAL A 112 -4.48 1.67 2.21
CA VAL A 112 -4.50 1.92 3.66
C VAL A 112 -3.63 3.14 4.03
N THR A 113 -2.45 3.27 3.44
CA THR A 113 -1.55 4.41 3.69
C THR A 113 -2.21 5.73 3.29
N SER A 114 -2.83 5.78 2.10
CA SER A 114 -3.58 6.93 1.60
C SER A 114 -4.78 7.26 2.48
N ALA A 115 -5.55 6.23 2.88
CA ALA A 115 -6.71 6.40 3.74
C ALA A 115 -6.36 7.01 5.10
N LEU A 116 -5.25 6.61 5.70
CA LEU A 116 -4.77 7.20 6.97
C LEU A 116 -4.41 8.67 6.81
N LEU A 117 -3.75 9.05 5.71
CA LEU A 117 -3.48 10.45 5.42
C LEU A 117 -4.76 11.23 5.21
N LEU A 118 -5.63 10.79 4.30
CA LEU A 118 -6.90 11.46 3.98
C LEU A 118 -7.76 11.66 5.25
N ALA A 119 -7.85 10.63 6.11
CA ALA A 119 -8.57 10.75 7.38
C ALA A 119 -7.93 11.79 8.31
N SER A 120 -6.59 11.83 8.41
CA SER A 120 -5.89 12.83 9.24
C SER A 120 -6.06 14.26 8.72
N LEU A 121 -6.30 14.43 7.42
CA LEU A 121 -6.62 15.70 6.79
C LEU A 121 -8.09 16.10 6.91
N GLY A 122 -8.95 15.22 7.42
CA GLY A 122 -10.37 15.49 7.66
C GLY A 122 -11.29 15.09 6.52
N VAL A 123 -10.82 14.28 5.57
CA VAL A 123 -11.67 13.70 4.51
C VAL A 123 -12.67 12.73 5.13
N SER A 124 -13.92 12.74 4.66
CA SER A 124 -14.95 11.86 5.17
C SER A 124 -14.68 10.39 4.86
N ARG A 125 -15.20 9.50 5.70
CA ARG A 125 -15.05 8.06 5.53
C ARG A 125 -15.56 7.58 4.17
N GLU A 126 -16.68 8.11 3.74
CA GLU A 126 -17.34 7.78 2.48
C GLU A 126 -16.42 8.12 1.31
N GLN A 127 -15.85 9.32 1.29
CA GLN A 127 -14.90 9.76 0.27
C GLN A 127 -13.61 8.94 0.26
N ILE A 128 -13.10 8.54 1.43
CA ILE A 128 -11.94 7.65 1.54
C ILE A 128 -12.23 6.29 0.92
N ILE A 129 -13.42 5.73 1.15
CA ILE A 129 -13.83 4.44 0.58
C ILE A 129 -14.01 4.56 -0.95
N GLU A 130 -14.60 5.64 -1.43
CA GLU A 130 -14.73 5.93 -2.86
C GLU A 130 -13.37 6.01 -3.54
N ASP A 131 -12.43 6.77 -3.00
CA ASP A 131 -11.05 6.89 -3.50
C ASP A 131 -10.33 5.53 -3.52
N TYR A 132 -10.46 4.75 -2.46
CA TYR A 132 -9.89 3.41 -2.37
C TYR A 132 -10.40 2.49 -3.48
N LEU A 133 -11.70 2.50 -3.77
CA LEU A 133 -12.32 1.65 -4.79
C LEU A 133 -11.92 2.05 -6.22
N LEU A 134 -11.70 3.34 -6.49
CA LEU A 134 -11.24 3.85 -7.79
C LEU A 134 -9.93 3.20 -8.23
N SER A 135 -9.09 2.77 -7.30
CA SER A 135 -7.82 2.11 -7.64
C SER A 135 -8.00 0.88 -8.53
N THR A 136 -9.13 0.18 -8.45
CA THR A 136 -9.45 -0.97 -9.31
C THR A 136 -9.61 -0.55 -10.77
N ASP A 137 -10.23 0.59 -11.04
CA ASP A 137 -10.49 1.09 -12.41
C ASP A 137 -9.21 1.51 -13.14
N PHE A 138 -8.19 1.90 -12.38
CA PHE A 138 -6.90 2.33 -12.93
C PHE A 138 -5.90 1.17 -13.10
N ARG A 139 -6.21 -0.02 -12.59
CA ARG A 139 -5.34 -1.20 -12.74
C ARG A 139 -5.21 -1.65 -14.20
N ARG A 140 -4.01 -2.07 -14.56
CA ARG A 140 -3.68 -2.66 -15.86
C ARG A 140 -2.84 -3.92 -15.65
N PRO A 141 -3.45 -5.04 -15.15
CA PRO A 141 -2.72 -6.21 -14.67
C PRO A 141 -1.70 -6.78 -15.66
N LEU A 142 -2.05 -6.82 -16.96
CA LEU A 142 -1.13 -7.31 -18.01
C LEU A 142 0.11 -6.40 -18.19
N ILE A 143 -0.06 -5.09 -18.01
CA ILE A 143 1.06 -4.13 -18.09
C ILE A 143 1.90 -4.22 -16.81
N GLU A 144 1.24 -4.32 -15.67
CA GLU A 144 1.88 -4.40 -14.35
C GLU A 144 2.71 -5.68 -14.17
N ALA A 145 2.24 -6.81 -14.71
CA ALA A 145 2.98 -8.08 -14.71
C ALA A 145 4.30 -8.00 -15.49
N GLY A 146 4.39 -7.08 -16.46
CA GLY A 146 5.59 -6.89 -17.27
C GLY A 146 6.01 -8.16 -18.02
N SER A 147 7.33 -8.38 -18.12
CA SER A 147 7.93 -9.53 -18.83
C SER A 147 8.44 -10.62 -17.89
N VAL A 148 8.11 -10.59 -16.60
CA VAL A 148 8.58 -11.58 -15.63
C VAL A 148 7.84 -12.91 -15.85
N ASP A 149 8.61 -13.98 -16.09
CA ASP A 149 8.08 -15.34 -16.08
C ASP A 149 7.89 -15.81 -14.63
N LEU A 150 6.65 -15.70 -14.16
CA LEU A 150 6.30 -16.11 -12.80
C LEU A 150 6.54 -17.60 -12.55
N SER A 151 6.39 -18.47 -13.57
CA SER A 151 6.58 -19.92 -13.42
C SER A 151 8.04 -20.26 -13.17
N GLU A 152 8.97 -19.56 -13.84
CA GLU A 152 10.39 -19.71 -13.59
C GLU A 152 10.79 -19.05 -12.26
N ALA A 153 10.33 -17.83 -12.01
CA ALA A 153 10.63 -17.09 -10.81
C ALA A 153 10.13 -17.79 -9.53
N ALA A 154 9.00 -18.49 -9.59
CA ALA A 154 8.41 -19.22 -8.46
C ALA A 154 9.30 -20.34 -7.91
N LYS A 155 10.30 -20.79 -8.67
CA LYS A 155 11.25 -21.81 -8.20
C LYS A 155 12.16 -21.30 -7.07
N THR A 156 12.35 -19.99 -6.97
CA THR A 156 13.26 -19.36 -6.00
C THR A 156 12.67 -18.18 -5.26
N ASN A 157 11.56 -17.62 -5.73
CA ASN A 157 10.92 -16.44 -5.14
C ASN A 157 9.51 -16.81 -4.64
N GLY A 158 9.30 -16.73 -3.33
CA GLY A 158 8.03 -17.12 -2.70
C GLY A 158 6.87 -16.21 -3.06
N PHE A 159 7.12 -14.91 -3.35
CA PHE A 159 6.07 -14.02 -3.84
C PHE A 159 5.59 -14.43 -5.24
N ALA A 160 6.50 -14.83 -6.15
CA ALA A 160 6.12 -15.34 -7.46
C ALA A 160 5.27 -16.60 -7.34
N ALA A 161 5.62 -17.52 -6.44
CA ALA A 161 4.84 -18.74 -6.17
C ALA A 161 3.43 -18.39 -5.65
N MET A 162 3.34 -17.45 -4.72
CA MET A 162 2.06 -16.96 -4.19
C MET A 162 1.21 -16.31 -5.30
N MET A 163 1.81 -15.52 -6.18
CA MET A 163 1.09 -14.86 -7.29
C MET A 163 0.56 -15.87 -8.31
N LEU A 164 1.28 -16.95 -8.61
CA LEU A 164 0.77 -18.03 -9.46
C LEU A 164 -0.46 -18.68 -8.84
N GLN A 165 -0.38 -19.05 -7.56
CA GLN A 165 -1.49 -19.65 -6.84
C GLN A 165 -2.71 -18.72 -6.78
N TYR A 166 -2.49 -17.44 -6.48
CA TYR A 166 -3.55 -16.42 -6.43
C TYR A 166 -4.21 -16.19 -7.79
N GLY A 167 -3.45 -16.31 -8.89
CA GLY A 167 -3.92 -16.14 -10.26
C GLY A 167 -4.66 -17.36 -10.82
N GLU A 168 -4.61 -18.51 -10.15
CA GLU A 168 -5.22 -19.76 -10.64
C GLU A 168 -6.74 -19.58 -10.82
N GLY A 169 -7.22 -19.91 -12.01
CA GLY A 169 -8.64 -19.79 -12.38
C GLY A 169 -9.15 -18.37 -12.59
N LYS A 170 -8.31 -17.33 -12.51
CA LYS A 170 -8.68 -15.94 -12.74
C LYS A 170 -8.29 -15.47 -14.14
N ASP A 171 -9.05 -14.51 -14.68
CA ASP A 171 -8.69 -13.82 -15.92
C ASP A 171 -7.54 -12.83 -15.61
N PRO A 172 -6.33 -13.05 -16.16
CA PRO A 172 -5.17 -12.20 -15.87
C PRO A 172 -5.30 -10.77 -16.43
N SER A 173 -6.28 -10.52 -17.32
CA SER A 173 -6.52 -9.19 -17.89
C SER A 173 -7.37 -8.30 -16.98
N ARG A 174 -8.04 -8.87 -16.00
CA ARG A 174 -8.99 -8.15 -15.14
C ARG A 174 -8.44 -7.99 -13.72
N PRO A 175 -8.51 -6.77 -13.17
CA PRO A 175 -8.18 -6.56 -11.76
C PRO A 175 -9.21 -7.28 -10.86
N SER A 176 -8.74 -7.84 -9.75
CA SER A 176 -9.65 -8.35 -8.72
C SER A 176 -10.35 -7.17 -8.03
N PRO A 177 -11.66 -7.25 -7.79
CA PRO A 177 -12.37 -6.22 -7.05
C PRO A 177 -11.88 -6.13 -5.60
N LEU A 178 -11.92 -4.94 -5.02
CA LEU A 178 -11.52 -4.65 -3.64
C LEU A 178 -12.66 -4.79 -2.64
N VAL A 179 -13.53 -5.75 -2.87
CA VAL A 179 -14.71 -6.01 -2.03
C VAL A 179 -14.83 -7.50 -1.69
N THR A 180 -15.45 -7.79 -0.56
CA THR A 180 -15.85 -9.16 -0.18
C THR A 180 -16.93 -9.71 -1.13
N ALA A 181 -17.29 -10.99 -0.98
CA ALA A 181 -18.38 -11.60 -1.73
C ALA A 181 -19.74 -10.86 -1.51
N GLU A 182 -19.91 -10.24 -0.34
CA GLU A 182 -21.08 -9.44 0.02
C GLU A 182 -21.00 -7.99 -0.47
N GLY A 183 -19.93 -7.60 -1.17
CA GLY A 183 -19.74 -6.25 -1.70
C GLY A 183 -19.20 -5.24 -0.70
N VAL A 184 -18.66 -5.67 0.46
CA VAL A 184 -18.07 -4.78 1.46
C VAL A 184 -16.62 -4.48 1.08
N PRO A 185 -16.21 -3.19 0.95
CA PRO A 185 -14.82 -2.82 0.66
C PRO A 185 -13.86 -3.34 1.73
N PHE A 186 -12.75 -3.96 1.34
CA PHE A 186 -11.80 -4.55 2.30
C PHE A 186 -11.23 -3.52 3.29
N ILE A 187 -11.04 -2.28 2.87
CA ILE A 187 -10.53 -1.20 3.75
C ILE A 187 -11.44 -0.92 4.95
N VAL A 188 -12.73 -1.29 4.86
CA VAL A 188 -13.69 -1.12 5.96
C VAL A 188 -13.23 -1.89 7.19
N ALA A 189 -12.65 -3.08 7.04
CA ALA A 189 -12.13 -3.87 8.15
C ALA A 189 -11.05 -3.09 8.92
N THR A 190 -10.09 -2.48 8.22
CA THR A 190 -9.05 -1.64 8.83
C THR A 190 -9.63 -0.43 9.56
N LEU A 191 -10.55 0.30 8.92
CA LEU A 191 -11.15 1.50 9.51
C LEU A 191 -12.00 1.16 10.75
N GLU A 192 -12.75 0.06 10.73
CA GLU A 192 -13.50 -0.41 11.90
C GLU A 192 -12.57 -0.94 13.01
N GLY A 193 -11.48 -1.62 12.65
CA GLY A 193 -10.45 -2.04 13.60
C GLY A 193 -9.86 -0.84 14.35
N ILE A 194 -9.47 0.20 13.61
CA ILE A 194 -8.98 1.46 14.21
C ILE A 194 -10.03 2.10 15.10
N LYS A 195 -11.29 2.21 14.63
CA LYS A 195 -12.38 2.79 15.40
C LYS A 195 -12.63 2.02 16.69
N LYS A 196 -12.64 0.70 16.63
CA LYS A 196 -12.86 -0.18 17.79
C LYS A 196 -11.76 -0.08 18.83
N GLN A 197 -10.49 -0.02 18.39
CA GLN A 197 -9.33 -0.09 19.29
C GLN A 197 -8.87 1.28 19.78
N TYR A 198 -8.91 2.31 18.91
CA TYR A 198 -8.35 3.64 19.17
C TYR A 198 -9.40 4.76 19.19
N GLY A 199 -10.62 4.48 18.73
CA GLY A 199 -11.69 5.46 18.61
C GLY A 199 -11.60 6.31 17.34
N THR A 200 -10.43 6.81 16.99
CA THR A 200 -10.18 7.64 15.80
C THR A 200 -8.87 7.31 15.10
N VAL A 201 -8.74 7.67 13.82
CA VAL A 201 -7.47 7.57 13.09
C VAL A 201 -6.38 8.45 13.73
N ASP A 202 -6.71 9.66 14.18
CA ASP A 202 -5.77 10.54 14.88
C ASP A 202 -5.21 9.89 16.15
N ALA A 203 -6.06 9.17 16.91
CA ALA A 203 -5.61 8.44 18.11
C ALA A 203 -4.68 7.27 17.75
N TYR A 204 -4.98 6.53 16.66
CA TYR A 204 -4.09 5.50 16.12
C TYR A 204 -2.73 6.10 15.70
N LEU A 205 -2.72 7.18 14.91
CA LEU A 205 -1.50 7.83 14.44
C LEU A 205 -0.62 8.31 15.60
N LYS A 206 -1.24 8.79 16.67
CA LYS A 206 -0.52 9.21 17.89
C LYS A 206 0.07 8.03 18.64
N SER A 207 -0.74 7.01 18.93
CA SER A 207 -0.31 5.90 19.79
C SER A 207 0.66 4.97 19.09
N GLU A 208 0.42 4.68 17.80
CA GLU A 208 1.18 3.67 17.06
C GLU A 208 2.31 4.26 16.23
N LEU A 209 2.11 5.40 15.59
CA LEU A 209 3.14 6.01 14.76
C LEU A 209 3.93 7.10 15.48
N GLY A 210 3.50 7.51 16.68
CA GLY A 210 4.20 8.50 17.49
C GLY A 210 4.00 9.96 17.02
N LEU A 211 2.98 10.24 16.17
CA LEU A 211 2.68 11.59 15.74
C LEU A 211 2.12 12.40 16.91
N SER A 212 2.64 13.60 17.13
CA SER A 212 2.10 14.52 18.11
C SER A 212 0.83 15.22 17.59
N LYS A 213 0.13 15.94 18.47
CA LYS A 213 -0.98 16.80 18.06
C LYS A 213 -0.51 17.91 17.09
N ASP A 214 0.68 18.43 17.33
CA ASP A 214 1.25 19.48 16.49
C ASP A 214 1.63 18.94 15.10
N ASP A 215 2.12 17.69 15.00
CA ASP A 215 2.37 17.05 13.71
C ASP A 215 1.08 16.89 12.89
N LEU A 216 -0.03 16.46 13.52
CA LEU A 216 -1.32 16.35 12.84
C LEU A 216 -1.86 17.73 12.38
N SER A 217 -1.66 18.78 13.19
CA SER A 217 -1.99 20.15 12.79
C SER A 217 -1.14 20.62 11.62
N LYS A 218 0.16 20.34 11.68
CA LYS A 218 1.12 20.67 10.60
C LYS A 218 0.79 19.97 9.29
N LEU A 219 0.36 18.70 9.30
CA LEU A 219 -0.11 18.02 8.09
C LEU A 219 -1.29 18.75 7.44
N LYS A 220 -2.27 19.19 8.23
CA LYS A 220 -3.40 20.00 7.73
C LYS A 220 -2.96 21.32 7.15
N GLU A 221 -2.06 22.04 7.81
CA GLU A 221 -1.51 23.31 7.31
C GLU A 221 -0.74 23.14 5.98
N LEU A 222 -0.01 22.03 5.81
CA LEU A 222 0.81 21.77 4.62
C LEU A 222 -0.01 21.30 3.42
N TYR A 223 -1.11 20.53 3.65
CA TYR A 223 -1.77 19.78 2.58
C TYR A 223 -3.25 20.09 2.40
N VAL A 224 -3.84 20.96 3.21
CA VAL A 224 -5.23 21.43 3.03
C VAL A 224 -5.22 22.91 2.69
N THR A 225 -5.82 23.26 1.55
CA THR A 225 -6.07 24.65 1.16
C THR A 225 -7.52 25.00 1.47
N TYR A 226 -7.75 26.11 2.15
CA TYR A 226 -9.08 26.64 2.48
C TYR A 226 -9.50 27.73 1.50
#